data_222deed6ca6c74d196ce6b0a89d524a4
#
_entry.id   222deed6ca6c74d196ce6b0a89d524a4
#
_cell.length_a   1.000
_cell.length_b   1.000
_cell.length_c   1.000
_cell.angle_alpha   90.00
_cell.angle_beta   90.00
_cell.angle_gamma   90.00
#
_symmetry.space_group_name_H-M   'P 1'
#
loop_
_entity.id
_entity.type
_entity.pdbx_description
1 polymer ?
#
loop_
_entity_poly.entity_id
_entity_poly.type
_entity_poly.pdbx_seq_one_letter_code
_entity_poly.pdbx_strand_id
1 'polypeptide(L)'
;MNIVNIKIINNDILLSRLKALRLCKGLLLYTHTYKCNIIKIDICIVFDEVFVMGLILDIYEVMHQLSIWRPIFHSEADFQFSLAWMIKEQYPNCDIRLEFVPEFNSNLHLDILVILDGKWIPIELKYTTKKCIKTINGEVYVLKEQGAKDQGCYNYLKDIMRIEEFRDKSNNFIEGYTIKITSEMSYLKPPIKANCTYAEFSIEDGSIKTGCMNWSSNTGKGTMRGMEAPIVLTGIYPINWKEYSKVDDTNSGTFMYLVNTISKKN
;
A
#
# COMPACT_ATOMS: atom_id res chain seq x y z
N MET A 1 -28.39 -14.64 -27.29
CA MET A 1 -27.28 -13.86 -27.85
C MET A 1 -27.30 -12.51 -27.17
N ASN A 2 -26.58 -12.39 -26.03
CA ASN A 2 -26.58 -11.18 -25.24
C ASN A 2 -25.43 -10.30 -25.72
N ILE A 3 -25.76 -9.14 -26.29
CA ILE A 3 -24.78 -8.13 -26.69
C ILE A 3 -24.39 -7.37 -25.43
N VAL A 4 -23.15 -7.55 -25.00
CA VAL A 4 -22.56 -6.76 -23.91
C VAL A 4 -21.97 -5.51 -24.53
N ASN A 5 -22.54 -4.33 -24.22
CA ASN A 5 -21.98 -3.05 -24.60
C ASN A 5 -20.77 -2.76 -23.69
N ILE A 6 -19.57 -2.91 -24.23
CA ILE A 6 -18.32 -2.54 -23.55
C ILE A 6 -18.01 -1.09 -23.89
N LYS A 7 -18.11 -0.21 -22.91
CA LYS A 7 -17.66 1.17 -23.01
C LYS A 7 -16.15 1.21 -22.76
N ILE A 8 -15.38 1.45 -23.81
CA ILE A 8 -13.92 1.56 -23.72
C ILE A 8 -13.59 2.91 -23.07
N ILE A 9 -13.04 2.86 -21.88
CA ILE A 9 -12.48 4.02 -21.18
C ILE A 9 -10.99 3.74 -20.98
N ASN A 10 -10.15 4.38 -21.75
CA ASN A 10 -8.68 4.37 -21.74
C ASN A 10 -7.99 3.12 -22.32
N ASN A 11 -7.46 3.25 -23.54
CA ASN A 11 -6.89 2.16 -24.37
C ASN A 11 -5.62 1.50 -23.80
N ASP A 12 -4.79 2.21 -23.04
CA ASP A 12 -3.45 1.73 -22.66
C ASP A 12 -3.47 0.74 -21.48
N ILE A 13 -4.35 0.93 -20.52
CA ILE A 13 -4.50 0.06 -19.35
C ILE A 13 -5.14 -1.28 -19.75
N LEU A 14 -6.08 -1.27 -20.68
CA LEU A 14 -6.71 -2.49 -21.18
C LEU A 14 -5.73 -3.36 -21.98
N LEU A 15 -4.86 -2.77 -22.79
CA LEU A 15 -3.83 -3.47 -23.57
C LEU A 15 -2.75 -4.14 -22.71
N SER A 16 -2.33 -3.52 -21.61
CA SER A 16 -1.35 -4.11 -20.69
C SER A 16 -1.93 -5.32 -19.94
N ARG A 17 -3.21 -5.27 -19.54
CA ARG A 17 -3.91 -6.36 -18.87
C ARG A 17 -4.23 -7.54 -19.80
N LEU A 18 -4.57 -7.27 -21.05
CA LEU A 18 -4.75 -8.31 -22.07
C LEU A 18 -3.45 -9.05 -22.44
N LYS A 19 -2.29 -8.40 -22.34
CA LYS A 19 -0.97 -9.04 -22.49
C LYS A 19 -0.63 -9.98 -21.33
N ALA A 20 -1.04 -9.65 -20.10
CA ALA A 20 -0.84 -10.49 -18.92
C ALA A 20 -1.69 -11.79 -18.97
N LEU A 21 -2.90 -11.75 -19.52
CA LEU A 21 -3.76 -12.93 -19.75
C LEU A 21 -3.18 -13.93 -20.76
N ARG A 22 -2.27 -13.51 -21.65
CA ARG A 22 -1.62 -14.37 -22.66
C ARG A 22 -0.60 -15.36 -22.05
N LEU A 23 -0.22 -15.18 -20.79
CA LEU A 23 0.77 -16.02 -20.09
C LEU A 23 0.17 -17.15 -19.26
N CYS A 24 -1.15 -17.25 -19.11
CA CYS A 24 -1.80 -18.36 -18.41
C CYS A 24 -2.00 -19.56 -19.34
N LYS A 25 -1.39 -20.67 -18.99
CA LYS A 25 -1.36 -21.94 -19.74
C LYS A 25 -2.76 -22.53 -19.89
N GLY A 26 -3.14 -22.89 -21.13
CA GLY A 26 -4.20 -23.87 -21.42
C GLY A 26 -5.52 -23.33 -21.95
N LEU A 27 -5.61 -22.06 -22.34
CA LEU A 27 -6.82 -21.48 -22.90
C LEU A 27 -6.83 -21.59 -24.43
N LEU A 28 -7.89 -22.22 -25.00
CA LEU A 28 -8.17 -22.18 -26.43
C LEU A 28 -8.80 -20.83 -26.76
N LEU A 29 -8.02 -19.93 -27.38
CA LEU A 29 -8.45 -18.58 -27.73
C LEU A 29 -9.04 -18.59 -29.15
N TYR A 30 -10.33 -18.32 -29.28
CA TYR A 30 -10.93 -17.95 -30.55
C TYR A 30 -10.85 -16.44 -30.74
N THR A 31 -10.05 -15.98 -31.69
CA THR A 31 -9.97 -14.57 -32.06
C THR A 31 -10.84 -14.28 -33.25
N HIS A 32 -11.85 -13.45 -33.10
CA HIS A 32 -12.59 -12.87 -34.23
C HIS A 32 -12.05 -11.47 -34.48
N THR A 33 -11.47 -11.23 -35.65
CA THR A 33 -10.93 -9.94 -36.05
C THR A 33 -11.99 -9.15 -36.81
N TYR A 34 -12.45 -8.05 -36.24
CA TYR A 34 -13.28 -7.08 -36.96
C TYR A 34 -12.39 -5.97 -37.50
N LYS A 35 -12.34 -5.80 -38.81
CA LYS A 35 -11.70 -4.65 -39.45
C LYS A 35 -12.67 -3.45 -39.41
N CYS A 36 -12.45 -2.52 -38.51
CA CYS A 36 -12.94 -1.17 -38.65
C CYS A 36 -11.73 -0.27 -38.97
N ASN A 37 -11.88 0.65 -39.90
CA ASN A 37 -10.76 1.38 -40.55
C ASN A 37 -9.87 2.24 -39.60
N ILE A 38 -10.07 2.21 -38.29
CA ILE A 38 -9.35 3.05 -37.33
C ILE A 38 -8.80 2.25 -36.14
N ILE A 39 -9.36 1.06 -35.77
CA ILE A 39 -8.90 0.29 -34.58
C ILE A 39 -9.00 -1.19 -34.84
N LYS A 40 -7.92 -1.95 -34.59
CA LYS A 40 -7.92 -3.41 -34.59
C LYS A 40 -8.18 -3.87 -33.14
N ILE A 41 -9.37 -4.41 -32.89
CA ILE A 41 -9.74 -4.97 -31.58
C ILE A 41 -9.79 -6.49 -31.72
N ASP A 42 -8.88 -7.18 -31.04
CA ASP A 42 -8.93 -8.62 -30.89
C ASP A 42 -9.76 -8.95 -29.64
N ILE A 43 -10.98 -9.46 -29.82
CA ILE A 43 -11.86 -9.88 -28.73
C ILE A 43 -11.65 -11.38 -28.50
N CYS A 44 -11.17 -11.74 -27.30
CA CYS A 44 -11.14 -13.11 -26.83
C CYS A 44 -12.47 -13.47 -26.17
N ILE A 45 -13.22 -14.41 -26.74
CA ILE A 45 -14.41 -14.98 -26.09
C ILE A 45 -14.06 -16.36 -25.58
N VAL A 46 -14.09 -16.54 -24.28
CA VAL A 46 -13.97 -17.84 -23.62
C VAL A 46 -15.38 -18.38 -23.42
N PHE A 47 -15.71 -19.54 -24.03
CA PHE A 47 -16.93 -20.24 -23.74
C PHE A 47 -16.81 -20.98 -22.41
N ASP A 48 -17.85 -20.83 -21.59
CA ASP A 48 -18.04 -21.38 -20.25
C ASP A 48 -17.16 -20.74 -19.14
N GLU A 49 -17.81 -19.87 -18.40
CA GLU A 49 -17.38 -19.01 -17.30
C GLU A 49 -16.61 -17.75 -17.72
N VAL A 50 -17.35 -16.65 -17.84
CA VAL A 50 -16.76 -15.33 -17.67
C VAL A 50 -16.28 -15.28 -16.22
N PHE A 51 -15.03 -15.67 -16.01
CA PHE A 51 -14.32 -15.35 -14.78
C PHE A 51 -14.14 -13.82 -14.80
N VAL A 52 -15.14 -13.11 -14.29
CA VAL A 52 -14.94 -11.75 -13.87
C VAL A 52 -13.96 -11.85 -12.71
N MET A 53 -12.67 -11.81 -13.01
CA MET A 53 -11.68 -11.50 -11.99
C MET A 53 -12.16 -10.18 -11.40
N GLY A 54 -12.74 -10.25 -10.20
CA GLY A 54 -13.18 -9.06 -9.49
C GLY A 54 -12.06 -8.04 -9.54
N LEU A 55 -12.40 -6.80 -9.78
CA LEU A 55 -11.41 -5.71 -9.81
C LEU A 55 -10.70 -5.71 -8.46
N ILE A 56 -9.47 -6.23 -8.41
CA ILE A 56 -8.62 -6.20 -7.21
C ILE A 56 -7.81 -4.91 -7.28
N LEU A 57 -7.70 -4.21 -6.16
CA LEU A 57 -6.87 -3.00 -6.06
C LEU A 57 -5.39 -3.37 -6.25
N ASP A 58 -4.79 -2.94 -7.35
CA ASP A 58 -3.35 -3.07 -7.56
C ASP A 58 -2.63 -1.90 -6.87
N ILE A 59 -2.34 -2.07 -5.59
CA ILE A 59 -1.70 -1.02 -4.79
C ILE A 59 -0.30 -0.68 -5.29
N TYR A 60 0.42 -1.62 -5.91
CA TYR A 60 1.76 -1.35 -6.42
C TYR A 60 1.73 -0.48 -7.68
N GLU A 61 0.76 -0.71 -8.56
CA GLU A 61 0.55 0.17 -9.73
C GLU A 61 0.08 1.56 -9.28
N VAL A 62 -0.83 1.64 -8.31
CA VAL A 62 -1.26 2.91 -7.71
C VAL A 62 -0.07 3.67 -7.14
N MET A 63 0.79 3.03 -6.35
CA MET A 63 1.99 3.65 -5.77
C MET A 63 3.00 4.08 -6.83
N HIS A 64 3.14 3.31 -7.91
CA HIS A 64 4.00 3.66 -9.03
C HIS A 64 3.50 4.93 -9.73
N GLN A 65 2.23 5.01 -10.09
CA GLN A 65 1.64 6.19 -10.73
C GLN A 65 1.68 7.41 -9.80
N LEU A 66 1.44 7.18 -8.50
CA LEU A 66 1.52 8.24 -7.49
C LEU A 66 2.95 8.81 -7.40
N SER A 67 3.99 7.98 -7.47
CA SER A 67 5.38 8.42 -7.40
C SER A 67 5.79 9.32 -8.57
N ILE A 68 5.21 9.08 -9.75
CA ILE A 68 5.41 9.92 -10.95
C ILE A 68 4.70 11.26 -10.79
N TRP A 69 3.47 11.26 -10.27
CA TRP A 69 2.67 12.47 -10.12
C TRP A 69 3.08 13.31 -8.92
N ARG A 70 3.31 12.67 -7.77
CA ARG A 70 3.66 13.30 -6.48
C ARG A 70 4.89 12.61 -5.89
N PRO A 71 6.12 12.99 -6.30
CA PRO A 71 7.35 12.33 -5.83
C PRO A 71 7.67 12.62 -4.35
N ILE A 72 7.00 13.58 -3.73
CA ILE A 72 7.17 14.03 -2.35
C ILE A 72 5.85 14.62 -1.83
N PHE A 73 5.65 14.60 -0.52
CA PHE A 73 4.46 15.13 0.15
C PHE A 73 4.85 16.11 1.26
N HIS A 74 3.97 17.06 1.58
CA HIS A 74 4.17 17.98 2.70
C HIS A 74 3.99 17.32 4.07
N SER A 75 3.14 16.28 4.15
CA SER A 75 2.77 15.60 5.38
C SER A 75 2.18 14.21 5.09
N GLU A 76 1.92 13.44 6.15
CA GLU A 76 1.17 12.18 6.07
C GLU A 76 -0.26 12.40 5.55
N ALA A 77 -0.92 13.49 5.96
CA ALA A 77 -2.24 13.83 5.46
C ALA A 77 -2.24 14.19 3.95
N ASP A 78 -1.19 14.86 3.44
CA ASP A 78 -1.04 15.12 2.01
C ASP A 78 -0.80 13.80 1.23
N PHE A 79 -0.05 12.86 1.79
CA PHE A 79 0.11 11.52 1.23
C PHE A 79 -1.22 10.76 1.22
N GLN A 80 -1.96 10.75 2.35
CA GLN A 80 -3.26 10.11 2.49
C GLN A 80 -4.26 10.60 1.43
N PHE A 81 -4.39 11.91 1.29
CA PHE A 81 -5.28 12.51 0.29
C PHE A 81 -4.85 12.16 -1.14
N SER A 82 -3.56 12.28 -1.43
CA SER A 82 -3.02 12.02 -2.77
C SER A 82 -3.18 10.55 -3.18
N LEU A 83 -2.98 9.62 -2.24
CA LEU A 83 -3.20 8.20 -2.48
C LEU A 83 -4.69 7.89 -2.71
N ALA A 84 -5.56 8.44 -1.88
CA ALA A 84 -7.00 8.28 -2.03
C ALA A 84 -7.49 8.83 -3.38
N TRP A 85 -6.99 9.99 -3.79
CA TRP A 85 -7.27 10.56 -5.09
C TRP A 85 -6.81 9.66 -6.23
N MET A 86 -5.57 9.18 -6.20
CA MET A 86 -5.01 8.28 -7.22
C MET A 86 -5.80 6.97 -7.33
N ILE A 87 -6.22 6.40 -6.19
CA ILE A 87 -7.09 5.22 -6.16
C ILE A 87 -8.42 5.53 -6.86
N LYS A 88 -9.05 6.67 -6.55
CA LYS A 88 -10.33 7.07 -7.16
C LYS A 88 -10.22 7.30 -8.66
N GLU A 89 -9.11 7.87 -9.14
CA GLU A 89 -8.85 8.06 -10.57
C GLU A 89 -8.71 6.72 -11.31
N GLN A 90 -7.99 5.76 -10.73
CA GLN A 90 -7.80 4.45 -11.35
C GLN A 90 -9.00 3.51 -11.19
N TYR A 91 -9.75 3.67 -10.11
CA TYR A 91 -10.92 2.86 -9.76
C TYR A 91 -12.16 3.75 -9.54
N PRO A 92 -12.74 4.33 -10.61
CA PRO A 92 -13.82 5.34 -10.49
C PRO A 92 -15.07 4.82 -9.77
N ASN A 93 -15.30 3.51 -9.78
CA ASN A 93 -16.47 2.88 -9.15
C ASN A 93 -16.25 2.54 -7.67
N CYS A 94 -15.05 2.76 -7.11
CA CYS A 94 -14.83 2.55 -5.68
C CYS A 94 -15.43 3.69 -4.85
N ASP A 95 -15.81 3.37 -3.63
CA ASP A 95 -16.05 4.38 -2.58
C ASP A 95 -14.82 4.48 -1.70
N ILE A 96 -14.52 5.68 -1.19
CA ILE A 96 -13.41 5.92 -0.28
C ILE A 96 -13.92 6.60 0.98
N ARG A 97 -13.44 6.15 2.13
CA ARG A 97 -13.62 6.80 3.43
C ARG A 97 -12.25 7.08 4.02
N LEU A 98 -12.04 8.28 4.51
CA LEU A 98 -10.85 8.67 5.27
C LEU A 98 -11.18 8.65 6.75
N GLU A 99 -10.19 8.34 7.59
CA GLU A 99 -10.34 8.27 9.06
C GLU A 99 -11.54 7.42 9.50
N PHE A 100 -11.71 6.27 8.82
CA PHE A 100 -12.86 5.39 9.08
C PHE A 100 -12.75 4.70 10.43
N VAL A 101 -13.83 4.79 11.22
CA VAL A 101 -13.94 4.14 12.51
C VAL A 101 -14.92 2.96 12.43
N PRO A 102 -14.46 1.69 12.57
CA PRO A 102 -15.33 0.53 12.52
C PRO A 102 -16.16 0.38 13.81
N GLU A 103 -17.39 -0.10 13.70
CA GLU A 103 -18.31 -0.27 14.84
C GLU A 103 -17.76 -1.17 15.96
N PHE A 104 -16.94 -2.17 15.60
CA PHE A 104 -16.41 -3.14 16.56
C PHE A 104 -15.27 -2.59 17.43
N ASN A 105 -14.67 -1.45 17.06
CA ASN A 105 -13.58 -0.83 17.82
C ASN A 105 -13.52 0.68 17.56
N SER A 106 -14.07 1.47 18.48
CA SER A 106 -14.09 2.94 18.37
C SER A 106 -12.72 3.60 18.51
N ASN A 107 -11.69 2.86 18.94
CA ASN A 107 -10.31 3.35 19.01
C ASN A 107 -9.50 3.04 17.75
N LEU A 108 -10.07 2.29 16.81
CA LEU A 108 -9.46 2.00 15.53
C LEU A 108 -9.89 3.07 14.52
N HIS A 109 -8.92 3.87 14.06
CA HIS A 109 -9.09 4.83 12.99
C HIS A 109 -8.24 4.35 11.81
N LEU A 110 -8.87 3.98 10.71
CA LEU A 110 -8.18 3.59 9.49
C LEU A 110 -7.94 4.82 8.63
N ASP A 111 -6.71 5.03 8.21
CA ASP A 111 -6.37 6.20 7.37
C ASP A 111 -7.23 6.23 6.10
N ILE A 112 -7.33 5.10 5.39
CA ILE A 112 -8.18 4.98 4.19
C ILE A 112 -8.94 3.64 4.25
N LEU A 113 -10.24 3.66 3.99
CA LEU A 113 -11.02 2.47 3.65
C LEU A 113 -11.49 2.61 2.20
N VAL A 114 -11.03 1.70 1.33
CA VAL A 114 -11.51 1.57 -0.04
C VAL A 114 -12.61 0.51 -0.07
N ILE A 115 -13.75 0.83 -0.69
CA ILE A 115 -14.86 -0.09 -0.89
C ILE A 115 -15.02 -0.30 -2.39
N LEU A 116 -14.74 -1.51 -2.85
CA LEU A 116 -14.78 -1.89 -4.25
C LEU A 116 -15.68 -3.11 -4.42
N ASP A 117 -16.78 -2.97 -5.18
CA ASP A 117 -17.79 -4.01 -5.36
C ASP A 117 -18.29 -4.62 -4.03
N GLY A 118 -18.52 -3.76 -3.02
CA GLY A 118 -18.94 -4.16 -1.69
C GLY A 118 -17.86 -4.84 -0.83
N LYS A 119 -16.63 -4.95 -1.34
CA LYS A 119 -15.48 -5.48 -0.63
C LYS A 119 -14.67 -4.35 0.00
N TRP A 120 -14.10 -4.63 1.15
CA TRP A 120 -13.42 -3.65 1.99
C TRP A 120 -11.92 -3.88 2.01
N ILE A 121 -11.18 -2.82 1.72
CA ILE A 121 -9.73 -2.80 1.62
C ILE A 121 -9.23 -1.67 2.53
N PRO A 122 -8.91 -1.94 3.81
CA PRO A 122 -8.33 -0.95 4.72
C PRO A 122 -6.85 -0.69 4.37
N ILE A 123 -6.44 0.56 4.49
CA ILE A 123 -5.06 1.00 4.27
C ILE A 123 -4.63 1.89 5.43
N GLU A 124 -3.49 1.58 6.02
CA GLU A 124 -2.79 2.39 7.02
C GLU A 124 -1.52 2.97 6.44
N LEU A 125 -1.23 4.21 6.77
CA LEU A 125 -0.16 5.00 6.16
C LEU A 125 0.84 5.49 7.20
N LYS A 126 2.10 5.59 6.79
CA LYS A 126 3.14 6.30 7.52
C LYS A 126 4.01 7.10 6.57
N TYR A 127 4.23 8.35 6.89
CA TYR A 127 5.13 9.23 6.16
C TYR A 127 6.17 9.83 7.12
N THR A 128 7.40 9.36 7.03
CA THR A 128 8.49 9.76 7.95
C THR A 128 9.65 10.36 7.18
N THR A 129 10.05 11.58 7.50
CA THR A 129 11.05 12.30 6.72
C THR A 129 12.23 12.80 7.55
N LYS A 130 13.38 12.97 6.90
CA LYS A 130 14.44 13.83 7.36
C LYS A 130 14.08 15.29 7.17
N LYS A 131 14.60 16.15 8.05
CA LYS A 131 14.49 17.60 7.84
C LYS A 131 15.17 18.00 6.55
N CYS A 132 14.42 18.59 5.62
CA CYS A 132 14.96 19.18 4.41
C CYS A 132 14.01 20.21 3.81
N ILE A 133 14.55 21.07 2.95
CA ILE A 133 13.79 21.98 2.12
C ILE A 133 14.09 21.60 0.68
N LYS A 134 13.05 21.34 -0.10
CA LYS A 134 13.14 20.95 -1.52
C LYS A 134 12.23 21.85 -2.34
N THR A 135 12.64 22.16 -3.55
CA THR A 135 11.78 22.84 -4.53
C THR A 135 11.64 21.93 -5.74
N ILE A 136 10.41 21.54 -6.04
CA ILE A 136 10.08 20.65 -7.15
C ILE A 136 8.97 21.31 -7.97
N ASN A 137 9.20 21.52 -9.26
CA ASN A 137 8.24 22.15 -10.16
C ASN A 137 7.70 23.50 -9.66
N GLY A 138 8.54 24.26 -8.93
CA GLY A 138 8.17 25.56 -8.36
C GLY A 138 7.45 25.49 -7.00
N GLU A 139 7.10 24.31 -6.50
CA GLU A 139 6.52 24.10 -5.18
C GLU A 139 7.62 23.85 -4.13
N VAL A 140 7.53 24.53 -2.97
CA VAL A 140 8.52 24.42 -1.90
C VAL A 140 8.01 23.49 -0.81
N TYR A 141 8.74 22.40 -0.57
CA TYR A 141 8.47 21.41 0.48
C TYR A 141 9.39 21.68 1.68
N VAL A 142 8.80 21.93 2.83
CA VAL A 142 9.53 22.11 4.10
C VAL A 142 9.24 20.91 4.99
N LEU A 143 10.12 19.90 4.94
CA LEU A 143 9.95 18.68 5.69
C LEU A 143 10.64 18.78 7.05
N LYS A 144 9.96 18.25 8.07
CA LYS A 144 10.47 18.18 9.44
C LYS A 144 11.16 16.84 9.64
N GLU A 145 12.18 16.84 10.50
CA GLU A 145 12.71 15.60 11.02
C GLU A 145 11.71 14.99 11.98
N GLN A 146 11.35 13.75 11.71
CA GLN A 146 10.53 12.95 12.60
C GLN A 146 11.45 11.95 13.28
N GLY A 147 11.91 12.30 14.48
CA GLY A 147 12.74 11.45 15.33
C GLY A 147 12.00 10.19 15.79
N ALA A 148 12.62 9.47 16.74
CA ALA A 148 12.05 8.28 17.37
C ALA A 148 11.81 7.11 16.37
N LYS A 149 12.89 6.66 15.71
CA LYS A 149 12.89 5.49 14.83
C LYS A 149 12.29 4.25 15.52
N ASP A 150 12.59 4.05 16.80
CA ASP A 150 12.06 2.97 17.64
C ASP A 150 10.54 2.96 17.68
N GLN A 151 9.93 4.10 17.98
CA GLN A 151 8.48 4.29 17.98
C GLN A 151 7.91 4.16 16.56
N GLY A 152 8.61 4.64 15.54
CA GLY A 152 8.20 4.54 14.15
C GLY A 152 8.17 3.11 13.63
N CYS A 153 9.08 2.23 14.10
CA CYS A 153 9.07 0.80 13.81
C CYS A 153 7.89 0.11 14.51
N TYR A 154 7.72 0.38 15.82
CA TYR A 154 6.59 -0.14 16.59
C TYR A 154 5.24 0.22 15.96
N ASN A 155 5.04 1.49 15.63
CA ASN A 155 3.78 1.98 15.07
C ASN A 155 3.47 1.35 13.72
N TYR A 156 4.46 1.15 12.85
CA TYR A 156 4.26 0.47 11.57
C TYR A 156 3.76 -0.98 11.75
N LEU A 157 4.36 -1.73 12.68
CA LEU A 157 3.94 -3.11 12.96
C LEU A 157 2.59 -3.15 13.69
N LYS A 158 2.28 -2.14 14.53
CA LYS A 158 0.97 -1.97 15.15
C LYS A 158 -0.11 -1.76 14.10
N ASP A 159 0.18 -1.04 13.01
CA ASP A 159 -0.77 -0.83 11.93
C ASP A 159 -1.06 -2.15 11.18
N ILE A 160 -0.06 -3.02 10.97
CA ILE A 160 -0.30 -4.38 10.46
C ILE A 160 -1.25 -5.14 11.39
N MET A 161 -1.00 -5.14 12.70
CA MET A 161 -1.84 -5.81 13.70
C MET A 161 -3.28 -5.26 13.68
N ARG A 162 -3.45 -3.93 13.52
CA ARG A 162 -4.78 -3.29 13.41
C ARG A 162 -5.55 -3.76 12.17
N ILE A 163 -4.87 -3.92 11.03
CA ILE A 163 -5.50 -4.45 9.82
C ILE A 163 -5.80 -5.95 9.98
N GLU A 164 -4.97 -6.72 10.68
CA GLU A 164 -5.30 -8.11 11.03
C GLU A 164 -6.56 -8.19 11.90
N GLU A 165 -6.71 -7.30 12.91
CA GLU A 165 -7.92 -7.19 13.71
C GLU A 165 -9.13 -6.86 12.84
N PHE A 166 -9.00 -5.90 11.93
CA PHE A 166 -10.06 -5.53 11.00
C PHE A 166 -10.46 -6.70 10.09
N ARG A 167 -9.47 -7.43 9.54
CA ARG A 167 -9.69 -8.67 8.78
C ARG A 167 -10.53 -9.68 9.54
N ASP A 168 -10.20 -9.91 10.81
CA ASP A 168 -10.81 -10.95 11.63
C ASP A 168 -12.23 -10.58 12.10
N LYS A 169 -12.60 -9.29 12.04
CA LYS A 169 -13.91 -8.77 12.48
C LYS A 169 -14.82 -8.36 11.33
N SER A 170 -14.31 -8.14 10.12
CA SER A 170 -15.09 -7.66 8.98
C SER A 170 -15.37 -8.77 7.97
N ASN A 171 -16.65 -9.07 7.73
CA ASN A 171 -17.07 -10.04 6.72
C ASN A 171 -16.79 -9.59 5.29
N ASN A 172 -16.68 -8.28 5.07
CA ASN A 172 -16.46 -7.69 3.76
C ASN A 172 -14.97 -7.55 3.40
N PHE A 173 -14.06 -7.85 4.33
CA PHE A 173 -12.63 -7.78 4.11
C PHE A 173 -12.17 -8.74 3.00
N ILE A 174 -11.35 -8.26 2.07
CA ILE A 174 -10.68 -9.11 1.07
C ILE A 174 -9.16 -9.06 1.21
N GLU A 175 -8.61 -7.87 1.39
CA GLU A 175 -7.21 -7.61 1.64
C GLU A 175 -7.05 -6.25 2.32
N GLY A 176 -5.88 -5.98 2.88
CA GLY A 176 -5.55 -4.67 3.45
C GLY A 176 -4.07 -4.37 3.29
N TYR A 177 -3.69 -3.11 3.46
CA TYR A 177 -2.32 -2.66 3.23
C TYR A 177 -1.82 -1.76 4.35
N THR A 178 -0.56 -1.97 4.74
CA THR A 178 0.20 -0.95 5.45
C THR A 178 1.26 -0.39 4.51
N ILE A 179 1.34 0.93 4.40
CA ILE A 179 2.25 1.60 3.49
C ILE A 179 3.06 2.63 4.27
N LYS A 180 4.39 2.52 4.19
CA LYS A 180 5.29 3.52 4.75
C LYS A 180 6.14 4.13 3.66
N ILE A 181 6.20 5.47 3.61
CA ILE A 181 7.19 6.21 2.81
C ILE A 181 8.17 6.89 3.76
N THR A 182 9.47 6.85 3.43
CA THR A 182 10.49 7.50 4.24
C THR A 182 11.68 8.00 3.43
N SER A 183 12.25 9.14 3.83
CA SER A 183 13.59 9.58 3.41
C SER A 183 14.66 9.29 4.47
N GLU A 184 14.29 8.63 5.58
CA GLU A 184 15.22 8.23 6.64
C GLU A 184 15.75 6.82 6.39
N MET A 185 16.92 6.73 5.76
CA MET A 185 17.53 5.45 5.33
C MET A 185 17.93 4.52 6.47
N SER A 186 17.92 5.01 7.71
CA SER A 186 18.20 4.15 8.87
C SER A 186 17.14 3.08 9.10
N TYR A 187 15.89 3.29 8.65
CA TYR A 187 14.82 2.28 8.73
C TYR A 187 15.16 1.00 7.96
N LEU A 188 15.89 1.13 6.85
CA LEU A 188 16.25 0.01 5.98
C LEU A 188 17.42 -0.81 6.53
N LYS A 189 18.14 -0.27 7.52
CA LYS A 189 19.36 -0.88 8.06
C LYS A 189 19.06 -1.61 9.37
N PRO A 190 19.74 -2.73 9.63
CA PRO A 190 19.63 -3.42 10.90
C PRO A 190 19.99 -2.47 12.06
N PRO A 191 19.47 -2.73 13.26
CA PRO A 191 19.89 -2.01 14.45
C PRO A 191 21.42 -2.10 14.67
N ILE A 192 22.04 -0.99 15.06
CA ILE A 192 23.49 -0.93 15.29
C ILE A 192 23.93 -1.93 16.39
N LYS A 193 23.05 -2.15 17.37
CA LYS A 193 23.26 -3.11 18.47
C LYS A 193 22.15 -4.14 18.48
N ALA A 194 22.50 -5.42 18.56
CA ALA A 194 21.52 -6.51 18.59
C ALA A 194 20.52 -6.41 19.75
N ASN A 195 20.90 -5.80 20.87
CA ASN A 195 20.07 -5.59 22.06
C ASN A 195 19.53 -4.15 22.18
N CYS A 196 19.34 -3.44 21.07
CA CYS A 196 18.74 -2.13 21.10
C CYS A 196 17.25 -2.21 21.57
N THR A 197 16.70 -1.09 22.00
CA THR A 197 15.35 -1.02 22.58
C THR A 197 14.25 -1.57 21.68
N TYR A 198 14.39 -1.44 20.36
CA TYR A 198 13.40 -1.82 19.36
C TYR A 198 13.86 -2.96 18.43
N ALA A 199 14.81 -3.81 18.85
CA ALA A 199 15.41 -4.83 17.99
C ALA A 199 14.35 -5.74 17.34
N GLU A 200 13.35 -6.19 18.10
CA GLU A 200 12.28 -7.04 17.59
C GLU A 200 11.34 -6.28 16.62
N PHE A 201 11.19 -4.98 16.80
CA PHE A 201 10.34 -4.14 15.94
C PHE A 201 11.07 -3.59 14.70
N SER A 202 12.38 -3.81 14.57
CA SER A 202 13.13 -3.29 13.42
C SER A 202 12.51 -3.75 12.09
N ILE A 203 12.35 -2.82 11.17
CA ILE A 203 11.81 -3.07 9.82
C ILE A 203 12.92 -2.93 8.78
N GLU A 204 14.11 -3.45 9.10
CA GLU A 204 15.23 -3.50 8.17
C GLU A 204 14.89 -4.33 6.93
N ASP A 205 15.48 -3.93 5.80
CA ASP A 205 15.25 -4.58 4.52
C ASP A 205 15.67 -6.05 4.53
N GLY A 206 14.87 -6.91 3.93
CA GLY A 206 15.07 -8.35 3.90
C GLY A 206 14.66 -9.09 5.18
N SER A 207 14.22 -8.41 6.25
CA SER A 207 13.74 -9.09 7.46
C SER A 207 12.31 -9.64 7.28
N ILE A 208 11.88 -10.51 8.19
CA ILE A 208 10.53 -11.08 8.25
C ILE A 208 9.94 -10.76 9.63
N LYS A 209 8.70 -10.27 9.65
CA LYS A 209 7.95 -9.98 10.89
C LYS A 209 6.79 -10.94 11.05
N THR A 210 6.71 -11.57 12.23
CA THR A 210 5.67 -12.52 12.59
C THR A 210 5.71 -12.80 14.10
N GLY A 211 4.63 -13.30 14.66
CA GLY A 211 4.56 -13.70 16.07
C GLY A 211 4.55 -12.52 17.04
N CYS A 212 4.96 -12.80 18.29
CA CYS A 212 4.96 -11.84 19.39
C CYS A 212 6.30 -11.08 19.43
N MET A 213 6.24 -9.76 19.42
CA MET A 213 7.39 -8.87 19.50
C MET A 213 7.25 -7.92 20.68
N ASN A 214 8.33 -7.69 21.41
CA ASN A 214 8.35 -6.93 22.65
C ASN A 214 9.46 -5.85 22.60
N TRP A 215 9.28 -4.81 23.40
CA TRP A 215 10.36 -3.92 23.73
C TRP A 215 11.44 -4.67 24.52
N SER A 216 12.69 -4.30 24.29
CA SER A 216 13.79 -4.82 25.13
C SER A 216 13.58 -4.39 26.59
N SER A 217 13.98 -5.26 27.53
CA SER A 217 13.82 -5.04 28.98
C SER A 217 14.50 -3.77 29.50
N ASN A 218 15.46 -3.22 28.77
CA ASN A 218 16.16 -1.98 29.09
C ASN A 218 15.51 -0.71 28.47
N THR A 219 14.33 -0.85 27.85
CA THR A 219 13.66 0.29 27.20
C THR A 219 13.09 1.24 28.24
N GLY A 220 13.42 2.53 28.10
CA GLY A 220 12.93 3.58 29.00
C GLY A 220 11.41 3.80 28.88
N LYS A 221 10.75 4.07 30.03
CA LYS A 221 9.29 4.32 30.07
C LYS A 221 8.83 5.44 29.12
N GLY A 222 9.67 6.46 28.89
CA GLY A 222 9.35 7.56 27.97
C GLY A 222 9.23 7.10 26.52
N THR A 223 10.08 6.17 26.09
CA THR A 223 10.04 5.58 24.74
C THR A 223 8.76 4.75 24.53
N MET A 224 8.38 3.97 25.53
CA MET A 224 7.22 3.05 25.46
C MET A 224 5.88 3.73 25.75
N ARG A 225 5.85 4.98 26.16
CA ARG A 225 4.62 5.63 26.62
C ARG A 225 3.50 5.54 25.58
N GLY A 226 2.40 4.84 25.92
CA GLY A 226 1.27 4.55 25.05
C GLY A 226 1.53 3.45 24.00
N MET A 227 2.68 2.76 24.13
CA MET A 227 3.13 1.68 23.24
C MET A 227 3.69 0.50 24.04
N GLU A 228 3.23 0.31 25.27
CA GLU A 228 3.74 -0.70 26.19
C GLU A 228 3.35 -2.13 25.81
N ALA A 229 2.24 -2.26 25.07
CA ALA A 229 1.73 -3.58 24.69
C ALA A 229 2.65 -4.26 23.66
N PRO A 230 2.79 -5.59 23.70
CA PRO A 230 3.46 -6.33 22.63
C PRO A 230 2.70 -6.21 21.31
N ILE A 231 3.41 -6.33 20.20
CA ILE A 231 2.81 -6.51 18.88
C ILE A 231 2.74 -8.01 18.61
N VAL A 232 1.56 -8.51 18.30
CA VAL A 232 1.33 -9.92 17.97
C VAL A 232 0.77 -10.02 16.56
N LEU A 233 1.60 -10.48 15.63
CA LEU A 233 1.21 -10.68 14.24
C LEU A 233 0.85 -12.15 14.00
N THR A 234 -0.29 -12.40 13.38
CA THR A 234 -0.77 -13.76 13.04
C THR A 234 -0.29 -14.20 11.64
N GLY A 235 0.06 -13.26 10.79
CA GLY A 235 0.64 -13.48 9.46
C GLY A 235 2.17 -13.47 9.45
N ILE A 236 2.73 -13.60 8.25
CA ILE A 236 4.18 -13.52 7.96
C ILE A 236 4.37 -12.36 6.99
N TYR A 237 5.15 -11.37 7.40
CA TYR A 237 5.32 -10.12 6.67
C TYR A 237 6.78 -9.88 6.32
N PRO A 238 7.18 -10.16 5.06
CA PRO A 238 8.51 -9.79 4.58
C PRO A 238 8.63 -8.27 4.47
N ILE A 239 9.75 -7.76 4.91
CA ILE A 239 10.08 -6.34 4.83
C ILE A 239 10.95 -6.13 3.59
N ASN A 240 10.33 -5.61 2.53
CA ASN A 240 10.98 -5.39 1.24
C ASN A 240 10.82 -3.92 0.83
N TRP A 241 11.83 -3.12 1.09
CA TRP A 241 11.84 -1.72 0.72
C TRP A 241 12.11 -1.53 -0.77
N LYS A 242 11.42 -0.58 -1.38
CA LYS A 242 11.59 -0.17 -2.77
C LYS A 242 11.79 1.33 -2.85
N GLU A 243 12.47 1.80 -3.90
CA GLU A 243 12.54 3.22 -4.17
C GLU A 243 11.14 3.74 -4.57
N TYR A 244 10.70 4.80 -3.89
CA TYR A 244 9.49 5.54 -4.23
C TYR A 244 9.81 6.62 -5.26
N SER A 245 10.78 7.48 -4.91
CA SER A 245 11.21 8.58 -5.78
C SER A 245 12.61 9.05 -5.41
N LYS A 246 13.27 9.68 -6.39
CA LYS A 246 14.52 10.39 -6.17
C LYS A 246 14.36 11.82 -6.67
N VAL A 247 14.28 12.78 -5.76
CA VAL A 247 14.04 14.19 -6.07
C VAL A 247 15.32 14.99 -6.27
N ASP A 248 16.44 14.54 -5.68
CA ASP A 248 17.79 15.03 -5.91
C ASP A 248 18.85 14.03 -5.40
N ASP A 249 20.14 14.36 -5.54
CA ASP A 249 21.28 13.51 -5.15
C ASP A 249 21.71 13.67 -3.69
N THR A 250 20.98 14.43 -2.88
CA THR A 250 21.29 14.55 -1.45
C THR A 250 20.83 13.33 -0.65
N ASN A 251 21.39 13.15 0.56
CA ASN A 251 20.99 12.06 1.48
C ASN A 251 19.52 12.10 1.92
N SER A 252 18.83 13.23 1.74
CA SER A 252 17.39 13.39 2.02
C SER A 252 16.54 13.47 0.74
N GLY A 253 17.15 13.29 -0.43
CA GLY A 253 16.49 13.38 -1.73
C GLY A 253 15.91 12.07 -2.24
N THR A 254 16.28 10.94 -1.66
CA THR A 254 15.71 9.63 -2.02
C THR A 254 14.64 9.26 -1.01
N PHE A 255 13.47 8.89 -1.51
CA PHE A 255 12.36 8.36 -0.73
C PHE A 255 12.20 6.88 -1.02
N MET A 256 12.08 6.07 0.02
CA MET A 256 11.82 4.63 -0.07
C MET A 256 10.41 4.34 0.42
N TYR A 257 9.80 3.29 -0.10
CA TYR A 257 8.50 2.83 0.41
C TYR A 257 8.51 1.35 0.73
N LEU A 258 7.67 0.99 1.68
CA LEU A 258 7.40 -0.36 2.13
C LEU A 258 5.90 -0.60 2.08
N VAL A 259 5.49 -1.72 1.49
CA VAL A 259 4.09 -2.18 1.49
C VAL A 259 4.06 -3.58 2.06
N ASN A 260 3.23 -3.78 3.08
CA ASN A 260 2.83 -5.12 3.50
C ASN A 260 1.34 -5.35 3.17
N THR A 261 1.06 -6.50 2.58
CA THR A 261 -0.30 -6.93 2.25
C THR A 261 -0.81 -7.89 3.31
N ILE A 262 -1.98 -7.60 3.86
CA ILE A 262 -2.70 -8.47 4.78
C ILE A 262 -3.80 -9.16 3.98
N SER A 263 -3.63 -10.46 3.74
CA SER A 263 -4.59 -11.25 2.98
C SER A 263 -5.71 -11.77 3.84
N LYS A 264 -6.86 -12.07 3.22
CA LYS A 264 -7.95 -12.80 3.86
C LYS A 264 -7.44 -14.16 4.34
N LYS A 265 -7.88 -14.60 5.51
CA LYS A 265 -7.65 -15.98 5.97
C LYS A 265 -8.44 -16.95 5.10
N ASN A 266 -7.79 -17.97 4.60
CA ASN A 266 -8.43 -19.08 3.87
C ASN A 266 -9.30 -19.92 4.81
#